data_18f53f42c0c95be6caf0c23cdc39adfb
#
_entry.id   18f53f42c0c95be6caf0c23cdc39adfb
#
_cell.length_a   1.000
_cell.length_b   1.000
_cell.length_c   1.000
_cell.angle_alpha   90.00
_cell.angle_beta   90.00
_cell.angle_gamma   90.00
#
_symmetry.space_group_name_H-M   'P 1'
#
loop_
_entity.id
_entity.type
_entity.pdbx_description
1 polymer ?
#
loop_
_entity_poly.entity_id
_entity_poly.type
_entity_poly.pdbx_seq_one_letter_code
_entity_poly.pdbx_strand_id
1 'polypeptide(L)'
;MRHRIAGRKLGRTTSHRIAMLRNLVTSLFEHEKVKTTDAKAKEVRPLAERLIGLGKRGDLHARRQALAVIRKPEIVKKLFEMISPRFQERTGGYLRIAKVGFRPGDGAPVSIVELIGERKKEGKKVKRSRVDRKREKAKKAETLKATGESAPKV
;
A
#
# COMPACT_ATOMS: atom_id res chain seq x y z
N MET A 1 17.21 29.52 21.74
CA MET A 1 16.92 28.11 21.98
C MET A 1 15.73 27.67 21.12
N ARG A 2 15.73 26.46 20.56
CA ARG A 2 14.64 25.94 19.70
C ARG A 2 13.82 24.90 20.47
N HIS A 3 13.02 25.34 21.41
CA HIS A 3 12.15 24.44 22.17
C HIS A 3 10.92 24.02 21.35
N ARG A 4 10.48 22.77 21.49
CA ARG A 4 9.27 22.19 20.86
C ARG A 4 9.22 22.22 19.32
N ILE A 5 10.35 22.42 18.65
CA ILE A 5 10.44 22.37 17.19
C ILE A 5 10.87 20.96 16.80
N ALA A 6 9.92 20.15 16.36
CA ALA A 6 10.16 18.81 15.81
C ALA A 6 10.03 18.81 14.30
N GLY A 7 10.75 17.89 13.65
CA GLY A 7 10.66 17.65 12.22
C GLY A 7 11.54 18.57 11.35
N ARG A 8 11.73 18.13 10.11
CA ARG A 8 12.58 18.83 9.11
C ARG A 8 11.76 19.86 8.36
N LYS A 9 12.35 21.01 8.04
CA LYS A 9 11.71 22.04 7.20
C LYS A 9 11.50 21.56 5.74
N LEU A 10 12.36 20.69 5.22
CA LEU A 10 12.32 20.18 3.84
C LEU A 10 12.33 21.29 2.76
N GLY A 11 12.97 22.42 3.06
CA GLY A 11 13.00 23.58 2.15
C GLY A 11 11.63 24.21 1.84
N ARG A 12 10.65 24.10 2.76
CA ARG A 12 9.25 24.52 2.53
C ARG A 12 8.71 25.38 3.65
N THR A 13 7.72 26.23 3.32
CA THR A 13 6.88 26.91 4.31
C THR A 13 6.07 25.88 5.09
N THR A 14 5.59 26.26 6.26
CA THR A 14 4.84 25.33 7.15
C THR A 14 3.57 24.79 6.48
N SER A 15 2.79 25.64 5.83
CA SER A 15 1.57 25.22 5.13
C SER A 15 1.85 24.25 3.99
N HIS A 16 2.85 24.53 3.16
CA HIS A 16 3.26 23.66 2.06
C HIS A 16 3.79 22.32 2.57
N ARG A 17 4.59 22.31 3.65
CA ARG A 17 5.09 21.09 4.28
C ARG A 17 3.96 20.21 4.78
N ILE A 18 2.99 20.79 5.50
CA ILE A 18 1.82 20.04 6.00
C ILE A 18 1.01 19.47 4.84
N ALA A 19 0.72 20.26 3.80
CA ALA A 19 -0.01 19.79 2.63
C ALA A 19 0.72 18.64 1.92
N MET A 20 2.03 18.76 1.74
CA MET A 20 2.86 17.70 1.14
C MET A 20 2.81 16.40 1.96
N LEU A 21 2.94 16.48 3.29
CA LEU A 21 2.89 15.29 4.14
C LEU A 21 1.50 14.63 4.13
N ARG A 22 0.41 15.42 4.13
CA ARG A 22 -0.97 14.94 4.00
C ARG A 22 -1.17 14.18 2.68
N ASN A 23 -0.73 14.75 1.56
CA ASN A 23 -0.83 14.10 0.26
C ASN A 23 0.00 12.81 0.20
N LEU A 24 1.22 12.81 0.76
CA LEU A 24 2.10 11.66 0.77
C LEU A 24 1.52 10.50 1.60
N VAL A 25 0.91 10.80 2.77
CA VAL A 25 0.22 9.80 3.59
C VAL A 25 -1.03 9.27 2.89
N THR A 26 -1.80 10.14 2.24
CA THR A 26 -2.98 9.73 1.47
C THR A 26 -2.59 8.74 0.37
N SER A 27 -1.54 9.06 -0.42
CA SER A 27 -1.01 8.16 -1.45
C SER A 27 -0.45 6.86 -0.86
N LEU A 28 0.16 6.92 0.33
CA LEU A 28 0.67 5.73 1.01
C LEU A 28 -0.47 4.76 1.38
N PHE A 29 -1.59 5.25 1.90
CA PHE A 29 -2.74 4.40 2.23
C PHE A 29 -3.51 3.94 0.98
N GLU A 30 -3.53 4.75 -0.08
CA GLU A 30 -4.15 4.40 -1.35
C GLU A 30 -3.42 3.24 -2.03
N HIS A 31 -2.08 3.34 -2.15
CA HIS A 31 -1.24 2.39 -2.89
C HIS A 31 -0.46 1.40 -2.00
N GLU A 32 -0.49 1.58 -0.68
CA GLU A 32 0.25 0.81 0.33
C GLU A 32 1.78 0.87 0.19
N LYS A 33 2.29 1.56 -0.83
CA LYS A 33 3.70 1.73 -1.16
C LYS A 33 3.94 3.04 -1.91
N VAL A 34 4.91 3.84 -1.45
CA VAL A 34 5.26 5.11 -2.09
C VAL A 34 6.78 5.24 -2.20
N LYS A 35 7.26 5.64 -3.38
CA LYS A 35 8.67 5.99 -3.62
C LYS A 35 8.87 7.49 -3.43
N THR A 36 9.80 7.88 -2.56
CA THR A 36 10.08 9.29 -2.26
C THR A 36 11.53 9.48 -1.81
N THR A 37 11.96 10.71 -1.55
CA THR A 37 13.29 10.95 -0.99
C THR A 37 13.37 10.51 0.47
N ASP A 38 14.55 10.05 0.93
CA ASP A 38 14.78 9.51 2.28
C ASP A 38 14.34 10.50 3.39
N ALA A 39 14.63 11.80 3.18
CA ALA A 39 14.21 12.83 4.14
C ALA A 39 12.68 12.92 4.29
N LYS A 40 11.92 12.86 3.18
CA LYS A 40 10.46 12.86 3.21
C LYS A 40 9.89 11.55 3.77
N ALA A 41 10.53 10.42 3.46
CA ALA A 41 10.15 9.11 3.98
C ALA A 41 10.22 9.08 5.51
N LYS A 42 11.29 9.63 6.08
CA LYS A 42 11.46 9.73 7.55
C LYS A 42 10.42 10.63 8.21
N GLU A 43 10.02 11.73 7.56
CA GLU A 43 9.02 12.66 8.12
C GLU A 43 7.58 12.15 7.97
N VAL A 44 7.30 11.34 6.96
CA VAL A 44 5.96 10.78 6.74
C VAL A 44 5.65 9.64 7.72
N ARG A 45 6.68 8.90 8.15
CA ARG A 45 6.54 7.74 9.03
C ARG A 45 5.75 8.04 10.32
N PRO A 46 6.12 9.01 11.16
CA PRO A 46 5.41 9.26 12.40
C PRO A 46 3.95 9.68 12.17
N LEU A 47 3.67 10.43 11.10
CA LEU A 47 2.31 10.82 10.75
C LEU A 47 1.45 9.62 10.34
N ALA A 48 1.99 8.74 9.53
CA ALA A 48 1.29 7.54 9.08
C ALA A 48 1.09 6.54 10.25
N GLU A 49 2.08 6.33 11.10
CA GLU A 49 1.97 5.49 12.30
C GLU A 49 0.90 6.01 13.26
N ARG A 50 0.82 7.33 13.47
CA ARG A 50 -0.24 7.94 14.27
C ARG A 50 -1.64 7.66 13.68
N LEU A 51 -1.80 7.77 12.36
CA LEU A 51 -3.09 7.53 11.70
C LEU A 51 -3.50 6.05 11.76
N ILE A 52 -2.57 5.12 11.66
CA ILE A 52 -2.84 3.69 11.87
C ILE A 52 -3.26 3.45 13.32
N GLY A 53 -2.61 4.10 14.29
CA GLY A 53 -3.00 4.04 15.70
C GLY A 53 -4.43 4.56 15.94
N LEU A 54 -4.84 5.64 15.27
CA LEU A 54 -6.23 6.11 15.29
C LEU A 54 -7.19 5.08 14.67
N GLY A 55 -6.80 4.47 13.56
CA GLY A 55 -7.58 3.42 12.90
C GLY A 55 -7.79 2.19 13.78
N LYS A 56 -6.79 1.81 14.60
CA LYS A 56 -6.90 0.70 15.57
C LYS A 56 -7.90 1.00 16.70
N ARG A 57 -8.02 2.26 17.12
CA ARG A 57 -9.01 2.67 18.12
C ARG A 57 -10.44 2.51 17.62
N GLY A 58 -10.68 2.78 16.33
CA GLY A 58 -11.97 2.53 15.68
C GLY A 58 -13.11 3.49 16.04
N ASP A 59 -12.95 4.33 17.06
CA ASP A 59 -13.99 5.24 17.55
C ASP A 59 -14.29 6.39 16.56
N LEU A 60 -15.47 6.99 16.72
CA LEU A 60 -15.91 8.12 15.88
C LEU A 60 -14.95 9.32 16.00
N HIS A 61 -14.43 9.57 17.20
CA HIS A 61 -13.48 10.65 17.42
C HIS A 61 -12.17 10.43 16.65
N ALA A 62 -11.61 9.21 16.67
CA ALA A 62 -10.44 8.85 15.87
C ALA A 62 -10.70 9.03 14.37
N ARG A 63 -11.89 8.65 13.89
CA ARG A 63 -12.28 8.84 12.49
C ARG A 63 -12.32 10.31 12.10
N ARG A 64 -12.87 11.18 12.94
CA ARG A 64 -12.87 12.64 12.73
C ARG A 64 -11.45 13.21 12.70
N GLN A 65 -10.57 12.75 13.59
CA GLN A 65 -9.15 13.14 13.58
C GLN A 65 -8.42 12.69 12.31
N ALA A 66 -8.70 11.49 11.81
CA ALA A 66 -8.13 11.00 10.56
C ALA A 66 -8.61 11.83 9.36
N LEU A 67 -9.90 12.19 9.30
CA LEU A 67 -10.47 13.05 8.26
C LEU A 67 -9.86 14.47 8.25
N ALA A 68 -9.45 14.99 9.39
CA ALA A 68 -8.75 16.29 9.48
C ALA A 68 -7.38 16.25 8.75
N VAL A 69 -6.78 15.07 8.59
CA VAL A 69 -5.49 14.89 7.89
C VAL A 69 -5.70 14.39 6.45
N ILE A 70 -6.49 13.33 6.28
CA ILE A 70 -6.78 12.69 4.99
C ILE A 70 -8.11 13.25 4.47
N ARG A 71 -8.05 14.05 3.41
CA ARG A 71 -9.25 14.71 2.86
C ARG A 71 -10.16 13.78 2.05
N LYS A 72 -9.65 12.64 1.58
CA LYS A 72 -10.42 11.64 0.82
C LYS A 72 -11.12 10.67 1.77
N PRO A 73 -12.47 10.68 1.89
CA PRO A 73 -13.21 9.83 2.83
C PRO A 73 -13.04 8.34 2.51
N GLU A 74 -12.91 7.99 1.22
CA GLU A 74 -12.68 6.61 0.77
C GLU A 74 -11.39 6.01 1.34
N ILE A 75 -10.31 6.82 1.41
CA ILE A 75 -9.03 6.37 1.97
C ILE A 75 -9.12 6.23 3.48
N VAL A 76 -9.91 7.08 4.17
CA VAL A 76 -10.17 6.92 5.60
C VAL A 76 -10.96 5.64 5.84
N LYS A 77 -11.98 5.34 5.02
CA LYS A 77 -12.71 4.06 5.08
C LYS A 77 -11.75 2.87 4.91
N LYS A 78 -10.90 2.89 3.88
CA LYS A 78 -9.86 1.87 3.66
C LYS A 78 -8.92 1.72 4.85
N LEU A 79 -8.51 2.84 5.49
CA LEU A 79 -7.64 2.82 6.67
C LEU A 79 -8.30 2.06 7.82
N PHE A 80 -9.56 2.35 8.15
CA PHE A 80 -10.25 1.75 9.29
C PHE A 80 -10.71 0.30 9.04
N GLU A 81 -11.18 -0.02 7.83
CA GLU A 81 -11.78 -1.32 7.51
C GLU A 81 -10.76 -2.35 6.99
N MET A 82 -9.70 -1.91 6.29
CA MET A 82 -8.77 -2.82 5.63
C MET A 82 -7.35 -2.78 6.18
N ILE A 83 -6.83 -1.59 6.51
CA ILE A 83 -5.43 -1.44 6.89
C ILE A 83 -5.25 -1.69 8.39
N SER A 84 -6.02 -1.00 9.24
CA SER A 84 -5.86 -1.06 10.69
C SER A 84 -6.07 -2.44 11.30
N PRO A 85 -7.03 -3.27 10.83
CA PRO A 85 -7.21 -4.62 11.35
C PRO A 85 -5.99 -5.53 11.16
N ARG A 86 -5.18 -5.29 10.12
CA ARG A 86 -3.94 -6.07 9.89
C ARG A 86 -2.88 -5.86 10.96
N PHE A 87 -2.99 -4.76 11.70
CA PHE A 87 -2.00 -4.35 12.69
C PHE A 87 -2.52 -4.43 14.14
N GLN A 88 -3.64 -5.10 14.38
CA GLN A 88 -4.28 -5.11 15.70
C GLN A 88 -3.35 -5.61 16.80
N GLU A 89 -2.59 -6.65 16.53
CA GLU A 89 -1.66 -7.27 17.48
C GLU A 89 -0.33 -6.49 17.63
N ARG A 90 0.00 -5.59 16.70
CA ARG A 90 1.24 -4.83 16.74
C ARG A 90 1.10 -3.56 17.54
N THR A 91 2.04 -3.27 18.42
CA THR A 91 2.09 -2.02 19.20
C THR A 91 2.67 -0.84 18.41
N GLY A 92 3.46 -1.10 17.35
CA GLY A 92 4.10 -0.08 16.52
C GLY A 92 4.90 -0.67 15.36
N GLY A 93 5.62 0.20 14.62
CA GLY A 93 6.45 -0.24 13.50
C GLY A 93 5.64 -0.79 12.33
N TYR A 94 4.58 -0.06 11.94
CA TYR A 94 3.67 -0.48 10.86
C TYR A 94 4.25 -0.26 9.45
N LEU A 95 5.35 0.48 9.36
CA LEU A 95 5.97 0.90 8.11
C LEU A 95 7.40 0.43 7.99
N ARG A 96 7.79 0.03 6.78
CA ARG A 96 9.17 -0.24 6.41
C ARG A 96 9.66 0.84 5.43
N ILE A 97 10.87 1.35 5.66
CA ILE A 97 11.56 2.25 4.73
C ILE A 97 12.74 1.47 4.14
N ALA A 98 12.68 1.19 2.84
CA ALA A 98 13.74 0.52 2.11
C ALA A 98 14.47 1.54 1.22
N LYS A 99 15.80 1.64 1.36
CA LYS A 99 16.62 2.48 0.48
C LYS A 99 16.71 1.85 -0.91
N VAL A 100 16.55 2.65 -1.96
CA VAL A 100 16.57 2.17 -3.35
C VAL A 100 17.86 2.59 -4.07
N GLY A 101 18.37 3.77 -3.75
CA GLY A 101 19.52 4.35 -4.42
C GLY A 101 19.41 5.85 -4.55
N PHE A 102 19.98 6.40 -5.60
CA PHE A 102 19.99 7.85 -5.86
C PHE A 102 19.13 8.18 -7.08
N ARG A 103 18.56 9.38 -7.08
CA ARG A 103 17.77 9.89 -8.19
C ARG A 103 18.70 10.43 -9.29
N PRO A 104 18.49 10.03 -10.57
CA PRO A 104 19.22 10.63 -11.69
C PRO A 104 18.99 12.14 -11.73
N GLY A 105 20.02 12.90 -12.06
CA GLY A 105 19.99 14.36 -12.18
C GLY A 105 20.48 15.09 -10.94
N ASP A 106 19.90 14.86 -9.77
CA ASP A 106 20.22 15.59 -8.53
C ASP A 106 20.90 14.74 -7.43
N GLY A 107 21.11 13.44 -7.68
CA GLY A 107 21.74 12.54 -6.71
C GLY A 107 21.00 12.40 -5.36
N ALA A 108 19.73 12.81 -5.28
CA ALA A 108 18.99 12.73 -4.03
C ALA A 108 18.74 11.26 -3.61
N PRO A 109 19.00 10.89 -2.33
CA PRO A 109 18.74 9.53 -1.85
C PRO A 109 17.24 9.24 -1.88
N VAL A 110 16.87 8.12 -2.51
CA VAL A 110 15.50 7.69 -2.70
C VAL A 110 15.21 6.45 -1.87
N SER A 111 14.06 6.45 -1.21
CA SER A 111 13.56 5.36 -0.41
C SER A 111 12.12 5.02 -0.78
N ILE A 112 11.76 3.78 -0.53
CA ILE A 112 10.39 3.30 -0.62
C ILE A 112 9.85 3.17 0.80
N VAL A 113 8.69 3.76 1.04
CA VAL A 113 7.89 3.56 2.25
C VAL A 113 6.77 2.59 1.90
N GLU A 114 6.64 1.51 2.66
CA GLU A 114 5.60 0.51 2.47
C GLU A 114 4.98 0.08 3.80
N LEU A 115 3.71 -0.30 3.78
CA LEU A 115 3.04 -0.91 4.92
C LEU A 115 3.56 -2.33 5.13
N ILE A 116 3.91 -2.67 6.37
CA ILE A 116 4.28 -4.03 6.76
C ILE A 116 2.98 -4.77 7.02
N GLY A 117 2.64 -5.72 6.21
CA GLY A 117 1.46 -6.56 6.37
C GLY A 117 1.30 -7.41 5.13
N GLU A 118 0.87 -8.63 5.28
CA GLU A 118 0.54 -9.45 4.14
C GLU A 118 -0.56 -8.75 3.35
N ARG A 119 -0.20 -8.23 2.17
CA ARG A 119 -1.22 -8.12 1.14
C ARG A 119 -1.79 -9.54 1.04
N LYS A 120 -3.07 -9.74 1.37
CA LYS A 120 -3.77 -10.88 0.76
C LYS A 120 -3.43 -10.74 -0.72
N LYS A 121 -2.58 -11.61 -1.21
CA LYS A 121 -2.28 -11.71 -2.64
C LYS A 121 -3.66 -11.95 -3.25
N GLU A 122 -4.29 -10.89 -3.74
CA GLU A 122 -5.33 -11.06 -4.74
C GLU A 122 -4.67 -11.94 -5.78
N GLY A 123 -5.18 -13.18 -5.89
CA GLY A 123 -4.49 -14.22 -6.61
C GLY A 123 -4.05 -13.67 -7.95
N LYS A 124 -2.75 -13.55 -8.17
CA LYS A 124 -2.23 -13.45 -9.51
C LYS A 124 -2.92 -14.60 -10.24
N LYS A 125 -3.94 -14.28 -11.05
CA LYS A 125 -4.41 -15.19 -12.10
C LYS A 125 -3.14 -15.53 -12.88
N VAL A 126 -2.54 -16.66 -12.52
CA VAL A 126 -1.40 -17.20 -13.24
C VAL A 126 -1.89 -17.28 -14.65
N LYS A 127 -1.37 -16.43 -15.54
CA LYS A 127 -1.64 -16.52 -16.95
C LYS A 127 -1.08 -17.89 -17.34
N ARG A 128 -1.97 -18.90 -17.33
CA ARG A 128 -1.61 -20.27 -17.77
C ARG A 128 -0.89 -20.10 -19.10
N SER A 129 0.31 -20.66 -19.19
CA SER A 129 1.14 -20.56 -20.37
C SER A 129 0.38 -21.18 -21.56
N ARG A 130 0.69 -20.75 -22.78
CA ARG A 130 0.13 -21.38 -24.00
C ARG A 130 0.38 -22.90 -24.01
N VAL A 131 1.45 -23.34 -23.39
CA VAL A 131 1.84 -24.74 -23.27
C VAL A 131 0.89 -25.52 -22.34
N ASP A 132 0.51 -24.93 -21.20
CA ASP A 132 -0.42 -25.56 -20.24
C ASP A 132 -1.82 -25.72 -20.83
N ARG A 133 -2.29 -24.70 -21.58
CA ARG A 133 -3.57 -24.77 -22.31
C ARG A 133 -3.57 -25.83 -23.41
N LYS A 134 -2.42 -26.04 -24.07
CA LYS A 134 -2.28 -27.05 -25.13
C LYS A 134 -2.26 -28.48 -24.55
N ARG A 135 -1.61 -28.66 -23.40
CA ARG A 135 -1.60 -29.94 -22.65
C ARG A 135 -2.97 -30.31 -22.10
N GLU A 136 -3.72 -29.33 -21.58
CA GLU A 136 -5.07 -29.56 -21.05
C GLU A 136 -6.07 -29.91 -22.17
N LYS A 137 -5.98 -29.24 -23.34
CA LYS A 137 -6.77 -29.61 -24.53
C LYS A 137 -6.42 -31.00 -25.06
N ALA A 138 -5.14 -31.39 -25.06
CA ALA A 138 -4.72 -32.71 -25.50
C ALA A 138 -5.24 -33.82 -24.56
N LYS A 139 -5.12 -33.64 -23.25
CA LYS A 139 -5.69 -34.57 -22.27
C LYS A 139 -7.21 -34.72 -22.37
N LYS A 140 -7.92 -33.60 -22.59
CA LYS A 140 -9.39 -33.62 -22.76
C LYS A 140 -9.85 -34.29 -24.06
N ALA A 141 -9.04 -34.21 -25.12
CA ALA A 141 -9.29 -34.91 -26.38
C ALA A 141 -9.02 -36.42 -26.25
N GLU A 142 -8.05 -36.81 -25.44
CA GLU A 142 -7.69 -38.22 -25.18
C GLU A 142 -8.73 -38.91 -24.32
N THR A 143 -9.28 -38.22 -23.29
CA THR A 143 -10.38 -38.74 -22.47
C THR A 143 -11.68 -38.86 -23.25
N LEU A 144 -11.98 -37.95 -24.19
CA LEU A 144 -13.17 -38.04 -25.06
C LEU A 144 -13.06 -39.19 -26.07
N LYS A 145 -11.85 -39.54 -26.51
CA LYS A 145 -11.62 -40.70 -27.38
C LYS A 145 -11.71 -42.05 -26.62
N ALA A 146 -11.38 -42.07 -25.31
CA ALA A 146 -11.46 -43.24 -24.46
C ALA A 146 -12.88 -43.58 -24.00
N THR A 147 -13.80 -42.58 -23.98
CA THR A 147 -15.22 -42.74 -23.53
C THR A 147 -16.21 -43.01 -24.68
N GLY A 148 -15.75 -43.14 -25.94
CA GLY A 148 -16.58 -43.62 -27.05
C GLY A 148 -17.82 -42.78 -27.41
N GLU A 149 -17.92 -41.55 -26.95
CA GLU A 149 -19.09 -40.70 -27.15
C GLU A 149 -18.87 -39.78 -28.36
N SER A 150 -19.59 -40.12 -29.43
CA SER A 150 -19.58 -39.37 -30.69
C SER A 150 -20.19 -37.97 -30.49
N ALA A 151 -19.52 -36.95 -31.01
CA ALA A 151 -19.96 -35.57 -30.97
C ALA A 151 -21.34 -35.39 -31.66
N PRO A 152 -22.25 -34.58 -31.11
CA PRO A 152 -23.47 -34.21 -31.82
C PRO A 152 -23.11 -33.30 -32.99
N LYS A 153 -23.57 -33.72 -34.19
CA LYS A 153 -23.61 -32.87 -35.40
C LYS A 153 -24.74 -31.85 -35.23
N VAL A 154 -24.40 -30.57 -35.27
CA VAL A 154 -25.22 -29.49 -35.88
C VAL A 154 -24.26 -28.50 -36.51
#